data_c4a1eb28de06d8580013794cbbd1bf65
#
_entry.id   c4a1eb28de06d8580013794cbbd1bf65
#
_cell.length_a   1.000
_cell.length_b   1.000
_cell.length_c   1.000
_cell.angle_alpha   90.00
_cell.angle_beta   90.00
_cell.angle_gamma   90.00
#
_symmetry.space_group_name_H-M   'P 1'
#
loop_
_entity.id
_entity.type
_entity.pdbx_description
1 polymer ?
#
loop_
_entity_poly.entity_id
_entity_poly.type
_entity_poly.pdbx_seq_one_letter_code
_entity_poly.pdbx_strand_id
1 'polypeptide(L)'
;MVEIYFDGACEPINPGGTASYGWVIKKDGKIITKDAQIFGSGKGMTNNVAEYTGLIEAVKAISSLDIKEKVRICGDSNIICNTVAKKWGWNKRKTVWNPHKNAPHLKPLLEKALNLLKDFEYEIKWIPREENQQADELSKEPLIKSGIIKAESEKEKCPKCNGHLIKRRGKFGQFYGCSSYPRCRFIKKIYGKEKI
;
A
#
# COMPACT_ATOMS: atom_id res chain seq x y z
N MET A 1 8.95 8.60 -21.56
CA MET A 1 7.67 8.19 -20.97
C MET A 1 7.73 8.36 -19.46
N VAL A 2 6.69 8.93 -18.86
CA VAL A 2 6.63 9.15 -17.42
C VAL A 2 5.85 8.03 -16.74
N GLU A 3 6.38 7.50 -15.65
CA GLU A 3 5.80 6.41 -14.88
C GLU A 3 5.70 6.80 -13.40
N ILE A 4 4.55 6.53 -12.80
CA ILE A 4 4.28 6.68 -11.37
C ILE A 4 4.16 5.29 -10.76
N TYR A 5 4.84 5.06 -9.66
CA TYR A 5 4.69 3.88 -8.80
C TYR A 5 4.22 4.34 -7.44
N PHE A 6 3.22 3.72 -6.89
CA PHE A 6 2.66 4.07 -5.58
C PHE A 6 2.34 2.84 -4.75
N ASP A 7 2.41 2.99 -3.44
CA ASP A 7 2.02 2.00 -2.44
C ASP A 7 1.58 2.67 -1.14
N GLY A 8 0.92 1.92 -0.28
CA GLY A 8 0.47 2.35 1.04
C GLY A 8 0.54 1.25 2.09
N ALA A 9 0.90 1.61 3.30
CA ALA A 9 1.00 0.71 4.44
C ALA A 9 0.15 1.19 5.62
N CYS A 10 -0.44 0.25 6.37
CA CYS A 10 -1.11 0.51 7.63
C CYS A 10 -0.65 -0.52 8.66
N GLU A 11 0.16 -0.09 9.61
CA GLU A 11 0.90 -0.95 10.53
C GLU A 11 0.82 -0.46 11.99
N PRO A 12 1.01 -1.29 13.00
CA PRO A 12 1.25 -2.75 12.94
C PRO A 12 -0.05 -3.57 12.81
N ILE A 13 -1.20 -2.91 12.71
CA ILE A 13 -2.52 -3.53 12.53
C ILE A 13 -3.26 -2.86 11.37
N ASN A 14 -4.03 -3.64 10.64
CA ASN A 14 -4.88 -3.15 9.56
C ASN A 14 -6.26 -3.83 9.66
N PRO A 15 -7.35 -3.09 9.89
CA PRO A 15 -7.44 -1.63 10.05
C PRO A 15 -7.00 -1.10 11.42
N GLY A 16 -6.72 0.20 11.51
CA GLY A 16 -6.56 0.95 12.76
C GLY A 16 -5.12 1.19 13.20
N GLY A 17 -4.13 0.81 12.40
CA GLY A 17 -2.73 1.13 12.62
C GLY A 17 -2.37 2.56 12.20
N THR A 18 -1.07 2.83 12.11
CA THR A 18 -0.53 4.04 11.52
C THR A 18 -0.38 3.86 10.02
N ALA A 19 -0.93 4.79 9.27
CA ALA A 19 -0.94 4.75 7.82
C ALA A 19 0.13 5.67 7.22
N SER A 20 0.84 5.14 6.24
CA SER A 20 1.85 5.83 5.46
C SER A 20 1.70 5.50 3.98
N TYR A 21 2.24 6.36 3.15
CA TYR A 21 2.34 6.12 1.71
C TYR A 21 3.78 6.27 1.23
N GLY A 22 4.05 5.70 0.07
CA GLY A 22 5.27 5.94 -0.70
C GLY A 22 4.94 5.99 -2.18
N TRP A 23 5.61 6.88 -2.90
CA TRP A 23 5.51 6.95 -4.35
C TRP A 23 6.84 7.37 -5.01
N VAL A 24 7.01 6.95 -6.24
CA VAL A 24 8.17 7.26 -7.08
C VAL A 24 7.67 7.69 -8.46
N ILE A 25 8.20 8.80 -8.99
CA ILE A 25 7.97 9.23 -10.37
C ILE A 25 9.27 9.05 -11.13
N LYS A 26 9.19 8.35 -12.26
CA LYS A 26 10.30 8.11 -13.17
C LYS A 26 10.02 8.74 -14.53
N LYS A 27 11.08 9.23 -15.17
CA LYS A 27 11.06 9.59 -16.58
C LYS A 27 12.18 8.81 -17.27
N ASP A 28 11.81 8.07 -18.31
CA ASP A 28 12.74 7.22 -19.08
C ASP A 28 13.62 6.31 -18.20
N GLY A 29 12.96 5.67 -17.21
CA GLY A 29 13.56 4.75 -16.24
C GLY A 29 14.35 5.41 -15.10
N LYS A 30 14.58 6.73 -15.13
CA LYS A 30 15.29 7.47 -14.08
C LYS A 30 14.31 8.11 -13.10
N ILE A 31 14.59 8.00 -11.81
CA ILE A 31 13.79 8.66 -10.76
C ILE A 31 14.00 10.16 -10.89
N ILE A 32 12.90 10.91 -11.07
CA ILE A 32 12.90 12.38 -11.07
C ILE A 32 12.44 12.96 -9.75
N THR A 33 11.52 12.28 -9.05
CA THR A 33 11.09 12.63 -7.69
C THR A 33 10.46 11.44 -6.98
N LYS A 34 10.45 11.49 -5.65
CA LYS A 34 9.82 10.49 -4.78
C LYS A 34 9.48 11.13 -3.43
N ASP A 35 8.49 10.59 -2.74
CA ASP A 35 8.15 10.99 -1.37
C ASP A 35 7.52 9.84 -0.61
N ALA A 36 7.58 9.92 0.72
CA ALA A 36 6.94 8.98 1.63
C ALA A 36 6.65 9.65 2.97
N GLN A 37 5.42 9.52 3.49
CA GLN A 37 5.02 10.16 4.75
C GLN A 37 4.02 9.32 5.52
N ILE A 38 4.03 9.45 6.86
CA ILE A 38 2.90 9.10 7.72
C ILE A 38 1.86 10.20 7.59
N PHE A 39 0.58 9.84 7.41
CA PHE A 39 -0.50 10.82 7.26
C PHE A 39 -1.66 10.63 8.23
N GLY A 40 -1.67 9.55 9.01
CA GLY A 40 -2.71 9.31 10.00
C GLY A 40 -2.51 8.05 10.80
N SER A 41 -3.29 7.92 11.88
CA SER A 41 -3.25 6.76 12.77
C SER A 41 -4.62 6.50 13.36
N GLY A 42 -4.93 5.24 13.71
CA GLY A 42 -6.14 4.85 14.42
C GLY A 42 -7.33 4.56 13.51
N LYS A 43 -8.55 4.75 14.07
CA LYS A 43 -9.79 4.37 13.41
C LYS A 43 -9.93 5.02 12.03
N GLY A 44 -10.22 4.22 11.03
CA GLY A 44 -10.38 4.66 9.63
C GLY A 44 -9.13 4.49 8.78
N MET A 45 -7.97 4.25 9.39
CA MET A 45 -6.75 3.96 8.63
C MET A 45 -6.75 2.51 8.18
N THR A 46 -6.51 2.30 6.90
CA THR A 46 -6.40 0.98 6.25
C THR A 46 -5.34 1.02 5.15
N ASN A 47 -4.85 -0.13 4.72
CA ASN A 47 -3.98 -0.21 3.55
C ASN A 47 -4.62 0.46 2.32
N ASN A 48 -5.90 0.21 2.04
CA ASN A 48 -6.58 0.82 0.90
C ASN A 48 -6.63 2.36 0.99
N VAL A 49 -6.83 2.91 2.20
CA VAL A 49 -6.78 4.36 2.41
C VAL A 49 -5.36 4.88 2.17
N ALA A 50 -4.34 4.14 2.62
CA ALA A 50 -2.95 4.51 2.43
C ALA A 50 -2.54 4.46 0.95
N GLU A 51 -2.93 3.42 0.23
CA GLU A 51 -2.65 3.28 -1.21
C GLU A 51 -3.34 4.37 -2.05
N TYR A 52 -4.63 4.70 -1.76
CA TYR A 52 -5.28 5.84 -2.41
C TYR A 52 -4.57 7.16 -2.11
N THR A 53 -4.11 7.34 -0.87
CA THR A 53 -3.36 8.55 -0.49
C THR A 53 -2.05 8.64 -1.25
N GLY A 54 -1.32 7.53 -1.37
CA GLY A 54 -0.10 7.46 -2.19
C GLY A 54 -0.35 7.83 -3.65
N LEU A 55 -1.39 7.28 -4.27
CA LEU A 55 -1.80 7.66 -5.63
C LEU A 55 -2.12 9.16 -5.74
N ILE A 56 -2.93 9.69 -4.82
CA ILE A 56 -3.34 11.10 -4.82
C ILE A 56 -2.13 12.03 -4.69
N GLU A 57 -1.22 11.75 -3.76
CA GLU A 57 -0.04 12.58 -3.53
C GLU A 57 0.95 12.50 -4.71
N ALA A 58 1.09 11.32 -5.32
CA ALA A 58 1.88 11.17 -6.55
C ALA A 58 1.30 11.99 -7.72
N VAL A 59 -0.03 11.97 -7.91
CA VAL A 59 -0.67 12.75 -8.98
C VAL A 59 -0.58 14.26 -8.70
N LYS A 60 -0.65 14.70 -7.45
CA LYS A 60 -0.38 16.10 -7.11
C LYS A 60 1.07 16.50 -7.41
N ALA A 61 2.02 15.63 -7.08
CA ALA A 61 3.43 15.90 -7.36
C ALA A 61 3.68 16.04 -8.87
N ILE A 62 3.10 15.17 -9.71
CA ILE A 62 3.25 15.28 -11.16
C ILE A 62 2.56 16.51 -11.72
N SER A 63 1.48 17.00 -11.12
CA SER A 63 0.78 18.22 -11.52
C SER A 63 1.67 19.48 -11.38
N SER A 64 2.66 19.44 -10.49
CA SER A 64 3.63 20.53 -10.31
C SER A 64 4.81 20.47 -11.32
N LEU A 65 4.91 19.37 -12.07
CA LEU A 65 5.90 19.20 -13.10
C LEU A 65 5.25 19.52 -14.45
N ASP A 66 5.91 20.29 -15.33
CA ASP A 66 5.38 20.60 -16.67
C ASP A 66 5.49 19.38 -17.61
N ILE A 67 4.71 18.32 -17.27
CA ILE A 67 4.68 17.07 -17.99
C ILE A 67 3.46 17.06 -18.90
N LYS A 68 3.72 17.03 -20.22
CA LYS A 68 2.70 16.97 -21.28
C LYS A 68 2.57 15.58 -21.91
N GLU A 69 3.43 14.68 -21.52
CA GLU A 69 3.42 13.28 -22.01
C GLU A 69 2.34 12.47 -21.31
N LYS A 70 1.92 11.39 -21.97
CA LYS A 70 1.08 10.37 -21.35
C LYS A 70 1.79 9.76 -20.13
N VAL A 71 1.05 9.63 -19.05
CA VAL A 71 1.52 9.11 -17.77
C VAL A 71 1.07 7.66 -17.58
N ARG A 72 2.00 6.77 -17.26
CA ARG A 72 1.70 5.42 -16.82
C ARG A 72 1.72 5.36 -15.30
N ILE A 73 0.61 4.91 -14.71
CA ILE A 73 0.46 4.75 -13.26
C ILE A 73 0.49 3.27 -12.94
N CYS A 74 1.38 2.83 -12.06
CA CYS A 74 1.60 1.45 -11.67
C CYS A 74 1.38 1.27 -10.17
N GLY A 75 0.62 0.26 -9.78
CA GLY A 75 0.41 -0.13 -8.38
C GLY A 75 0.07 -1.61 -8.28
N ASP A 76 0.33 -2.22 -7.12
CA ASP A 76 0.05 -3.62 -6.86
C ASP A 76 -1.31 -3.84 -6.16
N SER A 77 -2.05 -2.76 -5.92
CA SER A 77 -3.43 -2.83 -5.45
C SER A 77 -4.41 -3.10 -6.59
N ASN A 78 -4.84 -4.35 -6.67
CA ASN A 78 -5.81 -4.78 -7.68
C ASN A 78 -7.14 -4.01 -7.60
N ILE A 79 -7.58 -3.72 -6.36
CA ILE A 79 -8.81 -2.95 -6.10
C ILE A 79 -8.67 -1.54 -6.67
N ILE A 80 -7.61 -0.83 -6.34
CA ILE A 80 -7.44 0.57 -6.72
C ILE A 80 -7.22 0.69 -8.23
N CYS A 81 -6.28 -0.07 -8.77
CA CYS A 81 -5.95 0.01 -10.19
C CYS A 81 -7.16 -0.30 -11.08
N ASN A 82 -7.91 -1.36 -10.79
CA ASN A 82 -9.08 -1.70 -11.61
C ASN A 82 -10.29 -0.78 -11.38
N THR A 83 -10.41 -0.17 -10.18
CA THR A 83 -11.49 0.80 -9.93
C THR A 83 -11.20 2.13 -10.62
N VAL A 84 -9.98 2.65 -10.53
CA VAL A 84 -9.57 3.89 -11.22
C VAL A 84 -9.61 3.71 -12.74
N ALA A 85 -9.22 2.53 -13.26
CA ALA A 85 -9.36 2.18 -14.67
C ALA A 85 -10.83 1.98 -15.11
N LYS A 86 -11.81 2.13 -14.20
CA LYS A 86 -13.24 1.86 -14.42
C LYS A 86 -13.53 0.43 -14.92
N LYS A 87 -12.64 -0.54 -14.65
CA LYS A 87 -12.88 -1.95 -14.95
C LYS A 87 -13.80 -2.61 -13.92
N TRP A 88 -13.74 -2.15 -12.66
CA TRP A 88 -14.54 -2.63 -11.55
C TRP A 88 -15.53 -1.57 -11.04
N GLY A 89 -16.50 -2.02 -10.29
CA GLY A 89 -17.53 -1.15 -9.70
C GLY A 89 -18.84 -1.10 -10.48
N TRP A 90 -18.96 -1.82 -11.59
CA TRP A 90 -20.18 -1.91 -12.38
C TRP A 90 -21.17 -2.92 -11.80
N ASN A 91 -22.47 -2.64 -11.95
CA ASN A 91 -23.52 -3.64 -11.72
C ASN A 91 -23.42 -4.77 -12.77
N LYS A 92 -24.15 -5.87 -12.55
CA LYS A 92 -24.17 -7.03 -13.47
C LYS A 92 -24.49 -6.67 -14.93
N ARG A 93 -25.33 -5.65 -15.16
CA ARG A 93 -25.73 -5.19 -16.50
C ARG A 93 -24.81 -4.11 -17.08
N LYS A 94 -23.77 -3.71 -16.35
CA LYS A 94 -22.85 -2.61 -16.70
C LYS A 94 -23.53 -1.26 -17.00
N THR A 95 -24.69 -1.01 -16.40
CA THR A 95 -25.48 0.22 -16.59
C THR A 95 -25.25 1.24 -15.48
N VAL A 96 -24.87 0.78 -14.29
CA VAL A 96 -24.61 1.65 -13.12
C VAL A 96 -23.23 1.36 -12.58
N TRP A 97 -22.39 2.41 -12.51
CA TRP A 97 -21.10 2.36 -11.88
C TRP A 97 -21.21 2.82 -10.42
N ASN A 98 -21.02 1.92 -9.47
CA ASN A 98 -21.04 2.18 -8.04
C ASN A 98 -19.84 1.48 -7.37
N PRO A 99 -18.63 2.00 -7.57
CA PRO A 99 -17.42 1.44 -6.97
C PRO A 99 -17.47 1.58 -5.45
N HIS A 100 -16.74 0.69 -4.78
CA HIS A 100 -16.65 0.69 -3.31
C HIS A 100 -18.01 0.62 -2.58
N LYS A 101 -18.99 -0.08 -3.15
CA LYS A 101 -20.32 -0.27 -2.50
C LYS A 101 -20.16 -0.77 -1.05
N ASN A 102 -19.25 -1.72 -0.83
CA ASN A 102 -19.01 -2.34 0.48
C ASN A 102 -17.91 -1.62 1.30
N ALA A 103 -17.34 -0.54 0.78
CA ALA A 103 -16.32 0.27 1.43
C ALA A 103 -16.54 1.76 1.11
N PRO A 104 -17.69 2.35 1.53
CA PRO A 104 -18.10 3.68 1.10
C PRO A 104 -17.12 4.79 1.50
N HIS A 105 -16.31 4.58 2.52
CA HIS A 105 -15.26 5.50 2.96
C HIS A 105 -14.14 5.69 1.93
N LEU A 106 -14.00 4.78 0.95
CA LEU A 106 -13.02 4.91 -0.14
C LEU A 106 -13.53 5.76 -1.32
N LYS A 107 -14.85 6.02 -1.41
CA LYS A 107 -15.41 6.80 -2.52
C LYS A 107 -14.84 8.21 -2.64
N PRO A 108 -14.74 9.01 -1.55
CA PRO A 108 -14.16 10.35 -1.63
C PRO A 108 -12.71 10.35 -2.12
N LEU A 109 -11.93 9.32 -1.75
CA LEU A 109 -10.54 9.18 -2.21
C LEU A 109 -10.48 8.86 -3.70
N LEU A 110 -11.33 7.95 -4.18
CA LEU A 110 -11.47 7.65 -5.60
C LEU A 110 -11.86 8.90 -6.40
N GLU A 111 -12.88 9.64 -5.94
CA GLU A 111 -13.35 10.87 -6.60
C GLU A 111 -12.23 11.92 -6.67
N LYS A 112 -11.49 12.09 -5.58
CA LYS A 112 -10.32 12.99 -5.54
C LYS A 112 -9.24 12.55 -6.52
N ALA A 113 -8.90 11.26 -6.57
CA ALA A 113 -7.93 10.73 -7.52
C ALA A 113 -8.38 10.95 -8.99
N LEU A 114 -9.62 10.61 -9.32
CA LEU A 114 -10.18 10.80 -10.66
C LEU A 114 -10.24 12.28 -11.07
N ASN A 115 -10.58 13.17 -10.12
CA ASN A 115 -10.61 14.61 -10.40
C ASN A 115 -9.22 15.18 -10.70
N LEU A 116 -8.18 14.71 -10.02
CA LEU A 116 -6.80 15.10 -10.30
C LEU A 116 -6.29 14.51 -11.64
N LEU A 117 -6.72 13.30 -11.97
CA LEU A 117 -6.29 12.61 -13.18
C LEU A 117 -6.97 13.11 -14.46
N LYS A 118 -8.08 13.87 -14.38
CA LYS A 118 -8.83 14.35 -15.56
C LYS A 118 -7.99 15.23 -16.49
N ASP A 119 -6.97 15.91 -15.93
CA ASP A 119 -6.13 16.86 -16.65
C ASP A 119 -4.91 16.18 -17.32
N PHE A 120 -4.81 14.84 -17.21
CA PHE A 120 -3.73 14.05 -17.78
C PHE A 120 -4.25 13.02 -18.78
N GLU A 121 -3.50 12.79 -19.84
CA GLU A 121 -3.59 11.55 -20.59
C GLU A 121 -2.86 10.46 -19.78
N TYR A 122 -3.59 9.48 -19.26
CA TYR A 122 -3.00 8.45 -18.42
C TYR A 122 -3.49 7.05 -18.75
N GLU A 123 -2.69 6.07 -18.36
CA GLU A 123 -3.11 4.68 -18.20
C GLU A 123 -2.75 4.22 -16.79
N ILE A 124 -3.65 3.48 -16.13
CA ILE A 124 -3.34 2.84 -14.87
C ILE A 124 -3.27 1.33 -15.05
N LYS A 125 -2.20 0.73 -14.53
CA LYS A 125 -1.89 -0.68 -14.68
C LYS A 125 -1.63 -1.30 -13.32
N TRP A 126 -2.29 -2.42 -13.05
CA TRP A 126 -1.89 -3.29 -11.97
C TRP A 126 -0.59 -4.01 -12.35
N ILE A 127 0.35 -4.06 -11.43
CA ILE A 127 1.61 -4.79 -11.55
C ILE A 127 1.77 -5.73 -10.35
N PRO A 128 2.49 -6.85 -10.49
CA PRO A 128 2.81 -7.70 -9.34
C PRO A 128 3.72 -6.96 -8.36
N ARG A 129 3.65 -7.34 -7.07
CA ARG A 129 4.37 -6.67 -5.98
C ARG A 129 5.87 -6.63 -6.19
N GLU A 130 6.41 -7.65 -6.83
CA GLU A 130 7.83 -7.77 -7.17
C GLU A 130 8.30 -6.65 -8.13
N GLU A 131 7.38 -6.09 -8.90
CA GLU A 131 7.64 -4.95 -9.79
C GLU A 131 7.42 -3.59 -9.10
N ASN A 132 6.76 -3.56 -7.91
CA ASN A 132 6.46 -2.33 -7.14
C ASN A 132 7.37 -2.11 -5.93
N GLN A 133 8.51 -2.80 -5.85
CA GLN A 133 9.38 -2.84 -4.67
C GLN A 133 9.78 -1.45 -4.15
N GLN A 134 10.11 -0.51 -5.04
CA GLN A 134 10.54 0.83 -4.62
C GLN A 134 9.45 1.61 -3.90
N ALA A 135 8.20 1.53 -4.35
CA ALA A 135 7.08 2.17 -3.68
C ALA A 135 6.72 1.44 -2.38
N ASP A 136 6.77 0.09 -2.37
CA ASP A 136 6.56 -0.74 -1.17
C ASP A 136 7.59 -0.44 -0.07
N GLU A 137 8.87 -0.29 -0.41
CA GLU A 137 9.91 0.09 0.53
C GLU A 137 9.70 1.52 1.06
N LEU A 138 9.40 2.46 0.17
CA LEU A 138 9.12 3.85 0.54
C LEU A 138 7.89 3.97 1.45
N SER A 139 6.80 3.22 1.19
CA SER A 139 5.61 3.26 2.02
C SER A 139 5.88 2.85 3.48
N LYS A 140 6.89 2.02 3.71
CA LYS A 140 7.29 1.52 5.03
C LYS A 140 8.38 2.36 5.70
N GLU A 141 9.18 3.10 4.93
CA GLU A 141 10.30 3.87 5.44
C GLU A 141 9.93 4.83 6.59
N PRO A 142 8.83 5.63 6.51
CA PRO A 142 8.42 6.51 7.61
C PRO A 142 8.02 5.73 8.87
N LEU A 143 7.41 4.55 8.71
CA LEU A 143 7.01 3.69 9.83
C LEU A 143 8.22 3.07 10.53
N ILE A 144 9.27 2.73 9.78
CA ILE A 144 10.55 2.25 10.31
C ILE A 144 11.24 3.37 11.07
N LYS A 145 11.38 4.55 10.47
CA LYS A 145 12.00 5.73 11.09
C LYS A 145 11.31 6.15 12.40
N SER A 146 9.99 5.96 12.47
CA SER A 146 9.19 6.26 13.67
C SER A 146 9.18 5.13 14.69
N GLY A 147 9.88 4.00 14.44
CA GLY A 147 9.91 2.84 15.33
C GLY A 147 8.59 2.04 15.43
N ILE A 148 7.62 2.32 14.56
CA ILE A 148 6.33 1.61 14.53
C ILE A 148 6.50 0.18 14.04
N ILE A 149 7.38 -0.03 13.06
CA ILE A 149 7.80 -1.34 12.59
C ILE A 149 9.33 -1.42 12.57
N LYS A 150 9.84 -2.64 12.62
CA LYS A 150 11.27 -2.90 12.51
C LYS A 150 11.67 -3.06 11.04
N ALA A 151 12.85 -2.59 10.69
CA ALA A 151 13.46 -2.89 9.40
C ALA A 151 13.58 -4.41 9.19
N GLU A 152 13.61 -4.86 7.92
CA GLU A 152 13.76 -6.29 7.61
C GLU A 152 15.04 -6.89 8.25
N SER A 153 16.13 -6.13 8.27
CA SER A 153 17.40 -6.53 8.92
C SER A 153 17.31 -6.72 10.43
N GLU A 154 16.32 -6.09 11.08
CA GLU A 154 16.10 -6.17 12.54
C GLU A 154 15.06 -7.22 12.93
N LYS A 155 14.40 -7.85 11.97
CA LYS A 155 13.40 -8.88 12.23
C LYS A 155 14.09 -10.17 12.66
N GLU A 156 13.56 -10.79 13.71
CA GLU A 156 14.05 -12.09 14.19
C GLU A 156 13.94 -13.14 13.07
N LYS A 157 15.06 -13.80 12.76
CA LYS A 157 15.09 -14.84 11.74
C LYS A 157 14.41 -16.12 12.23
N CYS A 158 13.76 -16.82 11.33
CA CYS A 158 13.20 -18.13 11.61
C CYS A 158 14.31 -19.16 11.78
N PRO A 159 14.37 -19.94 12.90
CA PRO A 159 15.43 -20.92 13.11
C PRO A 159 15.33 -22.15 12.20
N LYS A 160 14.24 -22.32 11.47
CA LYS A 160 14.04 -23.47 10.55
C LYS A 160 14.26 -23.13 9.07
N CYS A 161 14.24 -21.86 8.71
CA CYS A 161 14.48 -21.39 7.36
C CYS A 161 14.98 -19.94 7.38
N ASN A 162 15.38 -19.38 6.25
CA ASN A 162 15.86 -17.98 6.21
C ASN A 162 14.74 -16.92 6.21
N GLY A 163 13.47 -17.30 6.45
CA GLY A 163 12.37 -16.38 6.62
C GLY A 163 12.43 -15.62 7.94
N HIS A 164 11.58 -14.60 8.09
CA HIS A 164 11.47 -13.81 9.33
C HIS A 164 10.30 -14.29 10.19
N LEU A 165 10.32 -13.96 11.48
CA LEU A 165 9.20 -14.18 12.38
C LEU A 165 8.25 -12.99 12.33
N ILE A 166 6.99 -13.27 12.00
CA ILE A 166 5.91 -12.28 11.88
C ILE A 166 4.90 -12.52 13.00
N LYS A 167 4.53 -11.46 13.71
CA LYS A 167 3.49 -11.53 14.73
C LYS A 167 2.13 -11.78 14.08
N ARG A 168 1.44 -12.81 14.55
CA ARG A 168 0.12 -13.23 14.05
C ARG A 168 -0.85 -13.40 15.21
N ARG A 169 -2.14 -13.33 14.93
CA ARG A 169 -3.20 -13.62 15.89
C ARG A 169 -3.91 -14.91 15.48
N GLY A 170 -3.96 -15.87 16.39
CA GLY A 170 -4.69 -17.13 16.23
C GLY A 170 -5.80 -17.30 17.29
N LYS A 171 -6.47 -18.44 17.25
CA LYS A 171 -7.55 -18.78 18.20
C LYS A 171 -7.12 -18.69 19.68
N PHE A 172 -5.86 -18.97 19.98
CA PHE A 172 -5.31 -19.00 21.34
C PHE A 172 -4.44 -17.77 21.69
N GLY A 173 -4.59 -16.68 20.97
CA GLY A 173 -3.84 -15.45 21.22
C GLY A 173 -2.80 -15.13 20.16
N GLN A 174 -1.85 -14.28 20.53
CA GLN A 174 -0.79 -13.82 19.63
C GLN A 174 0.40 -14.79 19.64
N PHE A 175 1.03 -14.96 18.49
CA PHE A 175 2.22 -15.79 18.32
C PHE A 175 3.09 -15.22 17.18
N TYR A 176 4.35 -15.63 17.14
CA TYR A 176 5.20 -15.39 15.98
C TYR A 176 5.16 -16.61 15.06
N GLY A 177 4.81 -16.41 13.80
CA GLY A 177 4.83 -17.42 12.76
C GLY A 177 5.87 -17.08 11.68
N CYS A 178 6.40 -18.09 11.00
CA CYS A 178 7.34 -17.86 9.91
C CYS A 178 6.67 -17.15 8.72
N SER A 179 7.39 -16.22 8.09
CA SER A 179 6.95 -15.50 6.88
C SER A 179 6.78 -16.45 5.68
N SER A 180 7.54 -17.55 5.65
CA SER A 180 7.50 -18.56 4.58
C SER A 180 6.36 -19.59 4.74
N TYR A 181 5.36 -19.36 5.60
CA TYR A 181 4.18 -20.22 5.66
C TYR A 181 3.43 -20.20 4.31
N PRO A 182 2.94 -21.33 3.77
CA PRO A 182 2.85 -22.66 4.40
C PRO A 182 4.09 -23.56 4.26
N ARG A 183 5.12 -23.13 3.52
CA ARG A 183 6.37 -23.92 3.33
C ARG A 183 7.13 -24.18 4.63
N CYS A 184 7.19 -23.18 5.51
CA CYS A 184 7.73 -23.31 6.86
C CYS A 184 6.65 -23.05 7.90
N ARG A 185 6.38 -24.04 8.76
CA ARG A 185 5.33 -23.99 9.78
C ARG A 185 5.87 -23.68 11.18
N PHE A 186 7.05 -23.05 11.28
CA PHE A 186 7.62 -22.69 12.57
C PHE A 186 6.75 -21.65 13.29
N ILE A 187 6.53 -21.88 14.58
CA ILE A 187 5.76 -21.02 15.49
C ILE A 187 6.57 -20.80 16.75
N LYS A 188 6.66 -19.54 17.21
CA LYS A 188 7.21 -19.14 18.52
C LYS A 188 6.05 -18.54 19.34
N LYS A 189 5.70 -19.17 20.46
CA LYS A 189 4.66 -18.67 21.36
C LYS A 189 5.12 -17.36 22.02
N ILE A 190 4.18 -16.44 22.20
CA ILE A 190 4.39 -15.24 23.02
C ILE A 190 3.82 -15.62 24.40
N TYR A 191 4.72 -15.91 25.36
CA TYR A 191 4.31 -16.06 26.74
C TYR A 191 4.02 -14.66 27.28
N GLY A 192 2.81 -14.43 27.79
CA GLY A 192 2.49 -13.19 28.50
C GLY A 192 3.46 -13.03 29.69
N LYS A 193 3.90 -11.80 29.97
CA LYS A 193 4.59 -11.53 31.22
C LYS A 193 3.69 -12.02 32.34
N GLU A 194 4.22 -12.90 33.20
CA GLU A 194 3.59 -13.23 34.46
C GLU A 194 3.29 -11.91 35.18
N LYS A 195 2.04 -11.73 35.59
CA LYS A 195 1.68 -10.64 36.51
C LYS A 195 2.36 -10.99 37.84
N ILE A 196 3.38 -10.22 38.18
CA ILE A 196 3.87 -10.11 39.56
C ILE A 196 2.89 -9.25 40.32
#